data_27f66e5ad7f35f3d0a6495f7990cb30b
#
_entry.id   27f66e5ad7f35f3d0a6495f7990cb30b
#
_cell.length_a   1.000
_cell.length_b   1.000
_cell.length_c   1.000
_cell.angle_alpha   90.00
_cell.angle_beta   90.00
_cell.angle_gamma   90.00
#
_symmetry.space_group_name_H-M   'P 1'
#
loop_
_entity.id
_entity.type
_entity.pdbx_description
1 polymer ?
#
loop_
_entity_poly.entity_id
_entity_poly.type
_entity_poly.pdbx_seq_one_letter_code
_entity_poly.pdbx_strand_id
1 'polypeptide(L)'
;MKAWTTLLTQPGYLAGVQTLKKSLTQAGSAYPLVVMVTENIDAKARLTLEEEGCLLRDVQPISPNRTLKHNYANARFAEVWTKLAVWKLTEFERVVFLDADMLVTQNMDELFDLALEDQEIAACHACRCNPNKIPSYPKSWRPENCFYSYCRGLQHTEELEQVDNYLNGGFLVLRPDEAVFGEMVQQLSELEDLSRYLFAEQDFLNDFFHQRWKPLPYIYNALKTLPFQHAAMWEIDEVKNLHFIIDKPWEKALDPNDRYYALNKMWWDTAKS
;
A
#
# COMPACT_ATOMS: atom_id res chain seq x y z
N MET A 1 2.12 -4.61 21.55
CA MET A 1 1.16 -5.37 20.68
C MET A 1 1.56 -5.23 19.22
N LYS A 2 1.08 -6.14 18.34
CA LYS A 2 1.29 -6.10 16.88
C LYS A 2 -0.08 -5.99 16.19
N ALA A 3 -0.16 -5.29 15.05
CA ALA A 3 -1.43 -5.09 14.34
C ALA A 3 -1.24 -4.87 12.84
N TRP A 4 -2.18 -5.35 12.05
CA TRP A 4 -2.43 -4.85 10.70
C TRP A 4 -3.00 -3.45 10.78
N THR A 5 -2.66 -2.59 9.85
CA THR A 5 -3.23 -1.24 9.80
C THR A 5 -3.66 -0.88 8.38
N THR A 6 -4.70 -0.09 8.28
CA THR A 6 -5.14 0.53 7.03
C THR A 6 -5.66 1.94 7.28
N LEU A 7 -5.90 2.69 6.22
CA LEU A 7 -6.39 4.06 6.28
C LEU A 7 -7.74 4.18 5.53
N LEU A 8 -8.72 4.81 6.16
CA LEU A 8 -10.02 5.15 5.58
C LEU A 8 -10.27 6.65 5.72
N THR A 9 -10.10 7.41 4.65
CA THR A 9 -10.35 8.86 4.58
C THR A 9 -11.62 9.20 3.84
N GLN A 10 -12.13 8.27 3.02
CA GLN A 10 -13.31 8.47 2.19
C GLN A 10 -14.30 7.31 2.30
N PRO A 11 -15.63 7.59 2.41
CA PRO A 11 -16.66 6.55 2.51
C PRO A 11 -16.63 5.53 1.36
N GLY A 12 -16.22 5.95 0.16
CA GLY A 12 -16.14 5.09 -1.02
C GLY A 12 -15.15 3.92 -0.90
N TYR A 13 -14.25 3.94 0.11
CA TYR A 13 -13.30 2.85 0.38
C TYR A 13 -13.76 1.89 1.49
N LEU A 14 -14.93 2.13 2.10
CA LEU A 14 -15.45 1.27 3.18
C LEU A 14 -15.52 -0.20 2.75
N ALA A 15 -16.06 -0.49 1.56
CA ALA A 15 -16.13 -1.86 1.04
C ALA A 15 -14.74 -2.52 0.91
N GLY A 16 -13.72 -1.74 0.57
CA GLY A 16 -12.33 -2.21 0.53
C GLY A 16 -11.85 -2.63 1.92
N VAL A 17 -12.02 -1.77 2.93
CA VAL A 17 -11.62 -2.06 4.32
C VAL A 17 -12.35 -3.28 4.87
N GLN A 18 -13.67 -3.40 4.64
CA GLN A 18 -14.46 -4.55 5.06
C GLN A 18 -13.96 -5.86 4.44
N THR A 19 -13.66 -5.83 3.12
CA THR A 19 -13.13 -7.00 2.42
C THR A 19 -11.73 -7.34 2.88
N LEU A 20 -10.88 -6.35 3.14
CA LEU A 20 -9.56 -6.55 3.72
C LEU A 20 -9.67 -7.23 5.10
N LYS A 21 -10.57 -6.76 5.98
CA LYS A 21 -10.81 -7.38 7.29
C LYS A 21 -11.24 -8.84 7.16
N LYS A 22 -12.20 -9.13 6.28
CA LYS A 22 -12.65 -10.49 6.00
C LYS A 22 -11.52 -11.39 5.52
N SER A 23 -10.71 -10.90 4.57
CA SER A 23 -9.58 -11.64 4.00
C SER A 23 -8.51 -11.98 5.05
N LEU A 24 -8.17 -11.06 5.94
CA LEU A 24 -7.27 -11.31 7.07
C LEU A 24 -7.82 -12.40 8.00
N THR A 25 -9.13 -12.37 8.28
CA THR A 25 -9.80 -13.37 9.11
C THR A 25 -9.78 -14.74 8.42
N GLN A 26 -10.08 -14.81 7.12
CA GLN A 26 -10.07 -16.06 6.35
C GLN A 26 -8.66 -16.65 6.22
N ALA A 27 -7.64 -15.79 6.12
CA ALA A 27 -6.24 -16.20 6.11
C ALA A 27 -5.73 -16.69 7.48
N GLY A 28 -6.58 -16.61 8.53
CA GLY A 28 -6.24 -17.08 9.87
C GLY A 28 -5.21 -16.23 10.59
N SER A 29 -5.15 -14.92 10.32
CA SER A 29 -4.24 -14.03 11.05
C SER A 29 -4.63 -13.93 12.53
N ALA A 30 -3.61 -13.96 13.40
CA ALA A 30 -3.76 -13.81 14.84
C ALA A 30 -3.83 -12.35 15.31
N TYR A 31 -3.58 -11.40 14.42
CA TYR A 31 -3.45 -9.98 14.76
C TYR A 31 -4.69 -9.16 14.34
N PRO A 32 -5.07 -8.15 15.14
CA PRO A 32 -6.22 -7.29 14.82
C PRO A 32 -5.92 -6.38 13.62
N LEU A 33 -6.99 -5.92 12.95
CA LEU A 33 -6.92 -4.82 11.99
C LEU A 33 -7.27 -3.50 12.71
N VAL A 34 -6.33 -2.57 12.68
CA VAL A 34 -6.51 -1.17 13.09
C VAL A 34 -6.86 -0.35 11.85
N VAL A 35 -7.97 0.35 11.88
CA VAL A 35 -8.38 1.27 10.82
C VAL A 35 -8.16 2.70 11.31
N MET A 36 -7.21 3.39 10.70
CA MET A 36 -7.07 4.83 10.88
C MET A 36 -8.19 5.53 10.13
N VAL A 37 -8.98 6.34 10.83
CA VAL A 37 -10.15 7.03 10.26
C VAL A 37 -10.04 8.54 10.43
N THR A 38 -10.50 9.28 9.44
CA THR A 38 -10.61 10.74 9.52
C THR A 38 -12.03 11.16 9.89
N GLU A 39 -12.25 12.44 10.18
CA GLU A 39 -13.56 13.01 10.49
C GLU A 39 -14.60 12.85 9.38
N ASN A 40 -14.17 12.63 8.12
CA ASN A 40 -15.04 12.41 6.97
C ASN A 40 -15.81 11.08 7.03
N ILE A 41 -15.42 10.16 7.92
CA ILE A 41 -16.07 8.86 8.06
C ILE A 41 -17.18 8.97 9.08
N ASP A 42 -18.40 8.77 8.62
CA ASP A 42 -19.60 8.92 9.43
C ASP A 42 -19.73 7.85 10.53
N ALA A 43 -20.60 8.11 11.51
CA ALA A 43 -20.79 7.24 12.66
C ALA A 43 -21.30 5.84 12.26
N LYS A 44 -22.09 5.73 11.19
CA LYS A 44 -22.59 4.43 10.71
C LYS A 44 -21.46 3.55 10.17
N ALA A 45 -20.60 4.10 9.33
CA ALA A 45 -19.45 3.37 8.79
C ALA A 45 -18.49 2.94 9.92
N ARG A 46 -18.27 3.82 10.91
CA ARG A 46 -17.45 3.52 12.10
C ARG A 46 -18.02 2.37 12.90
N LEU A 47 -19.31 2.44 13.24
CA LEU A 47 -20.00 1.38 13.97
C LEU A 47 -19.92 0.04 13.22
N THR A 48 -20.15 0.04 11.91
CA THR A 48 -20.04 -1.17 11.09
C THR A 48 -18.64 -1.81 11.21
N LEU A 49 -17.57 -1.02 11.13
CA LEU A 49 -16.19 -1.53 11.25
C LEU A 49 -15.90 -2.08 12.65
N GLU A 50 -16.42 -1.44 13.71
CA GLU A 50 -16.30 -1.91 15.09
C GLU A 50 -17.04 -3.23 15.29
N GLU A 51 -18.27 -3.36 14.77
CA GLU A 51 -19.06 -4.60 14.79
C GLU A 51 -18.38 -5.75 14.05
N GLU A 52 -17.61 -5.44 12.98
CA GLU A 52 -16.78 -6.41 12.25
C GLU A 52 -15.45 -6.73 12.97
N GLY A 53 -15.21 -6.14 14.14
CA GLY A 53 -14.04 -6.39 14.98
C GLY A 53 -12.79 -5.63 14.56
N CYS A 54 -12.92 -4.50 13.88
CA CYS A 54 -11.83 -3.58 13.64
C CYS A 54 -11.58 -2.69 14.87
N LEU A 55 -10.32 -2.28 15.07
CA LEU A 55 -9.96 -1.27 16.07
C LEU A 55 -9.84 0.08 15.37
N LEU A 56 -10.67 1.06 15.76
CA LEU A 56 -10.59 2.39 15.13
C LEU A 56 -9.58 3.30 15.83
N ARG A 57 -8.87 4.11 15.03
CA ARG A 57 -8.00 5.18 15.51
C ARG A 57 -8.28 6.46 14.72
N ASP A 58 -8.72 7.49 15.44
CA ASP A 58 -8.91 8.81 14.83
C ASP A 58 -7.57 9.44 14.49
N VAL A 59 -7.43 9.86 13.24
CA VAL A 59 -6.25 10.57 12.76
C VAL A 59 -6.64 11.88 12.11
N GLN A 60 -5.79 12.89 12.32
CA GLN A 60 -5.97 14.16 11.63
C GLN A 60 -5.44 14.06 10.20
N PRO A 61 -6.13 14.64 9.21
CA PRO A 61 -5.64 14.71 7.86
C PRO A 61 -4.26 15.38 7.82
N ILE A 62 -3.30 14.71 7.17
CA ILE A 62 -1.97 15.26 6.89
C ILE A 62 -1.98 15.73 5.44
N SER A 63 -1.54 16.95 5.23
CA SER A 63 -1.40 17.53 3.89
C SER A 63 -0.22 18.48 3.91
N PRO A 64 0.69 18.39 2.93
CA PRO A 64 1.65 19.45 2.70
C PRO A 64 0.90 20.78 2.47
N ASN A 65 1.64 21.88 2.53
CA ASN A 65 1.04 23.19 2.28
C ASN A 65 0.29 23.19 0.94
N ARG A 66 -1.04 23.37 1.00
CA ARG A 66 -1.95 23.30 -0.17
C ARG A 66 -1.69 24.39 -1.21
N THR A 67 -0.92 25.42 -0.88
CA THR A 67 -0.57 26.49 -1.83
C THR A 67 0.61 26.10 -2.72
N LEU A 68 1.32 25.02 -2.40
CA LEU A 68 2.46 24.56 -3.19
C LEU A 68 2.01 23.99 -4.53
N LYS A 69 2.82 24.21 -5.55
CA LYS A 69 2.61 23.58 -6.86
C LYS A 69 2.80 22.08 -6.73
N HIS A 70 1.89 21.33 -7.32
CA HIS A 70 1.97 19.88 -7.41
C HIS A 70 1.56 19.39 -8.81
N ASN A 71 2.08 18.25 -9.22
CA ASN A 71 1.79 17.59 -10.49
C ASN A 71 1.44 16.12 -10.24
N TYR A 72 0.57 15.85 -9.26
CA TYR A 72 0.22 14.47 -8.93
C TYR A 72 -0.25 13.70 -10.16
N ALA A 73 0.27 12.49 -10.32
CA ALA A 73 -0.10 11.59 -11.41
C ALA A 73 -1.60 11.20 -11.36
N ASN A 74 -2.23 11.30 -10.19
CA ASN A 74 -3.66 11.09 -9.98
C ASN A 74 -4.18 12.08 -8.92
N ALA A 75 -5.35 12.68 -9.14
CA ALA A 75 -5.97 13.62 -8.19
C ALA A 75 -6.21 13.01 -6.79
N ARG A 76 -6.45 11.70 -6.70
CA ARG A 76 -6.58 10.96 -5.42
C ARG A 76 -5.35 11.06 -4.53
N PHE A 77 -4.18 11.35 -5.09
CA PHE A 77 -2.93 11.44 -4.34
C PHE A 77 -2.82 12.67 -3.44
N ALA A 78 -3.74 13.62 -3.54
CA ALA A 78 -3.80 14.75 -2.61
C ALA A 78 -4.13 14.34 -1.16
N GLU A 79 -4.76 13.19 -0.95
CA GLU A 79 -5.26 12.76 0.38
C GLU A 79 -4.44 11.64 1.02
N VAL A 80 -3.53 11.02 0.25
CA VAL A 80 -2.77 9.84 0.71
C VAL A 80 -1.71 10.18 1.76
N TRP A 81 -1.33 11.45 1.91
CA TRP A 81 -0.36 11.90 2.92
C TRP A 81 -0.74 11.53 4.35
N THR A 82 -2.03 11.39 4.63
CA THR A 82 -2.54 10.98 5.95
C THR A 82 -2.05 9.58 6.35
N LYS A 83 -1.59 8.76 5.40
CA LYS A 83 -0.94 7.47 5.67
C LYS A 83 0.24 7.60 6.64
N LEU A 84 0.96 8.71 6.60
CA LEU A 84 2.08 8.97 7.51
C LEU A 84 1.68 8.93 8.99
N ALA A 85 0.39 9.08 9.31
CA ALA A 85 -0.11 8.92 10.68
C ALA A 85 0.11 7.52 11.25
N VAL A 86 0.42 6.51 10.44
CA VAL A 86 0.73 5.15 10.91
C VAL A 86 1.91 5.13 11.89
N TRP A 87 2.87 6.05 11.75
CA TRP A 87 4.00 6.18 12.67
C TRP A 87 3.60 6.69 14.06
N LYS A 88 2.39 7.23 14.24
CA LYS A 88 1.87 7.67 15.54
C LYS A 88 1.23 6.56 16.37
N LEU A 89 1.06 5.37 15.82
CA LEU A 89 0.42 4.23 16.49
C LEU A 89 1.40 3.56 17.49
N THR A 90 2.03 4.36 18.35
CA THR A 90 3.12 3.95 19.25
C THR A 90 2.70 2.98 20.36
N GLU A 91 1.40 2.74 20.55
CA GLU A 91 0.89 1.64 21.37
C GLU A 91 1.18 0.25 20.77
N PHE A 92 1.57 0.18 19.49
CA PHE A 92 1.99 -1.06 18.83
C PHE A 92 3.50 -1.08 18.64
N GLU A 93 4.12 -2.19 19.00
CA GLU A 93 5.56 -2.41 18.79
C GLU A 93 5.91 -2.67 17.32
N ARG A 94 4.93 -3.15 16.55
CA ARG A 94 5.05 -3.45 15.12
C ARG A 94 3.69 -3.32 14.46
N VAL A 95 3.67 -2.66 13.31
CA VAL A 95 2.50 -2.63 12.44
C VAL A 95 2.88 -3.05 11.01
N VAL A 96 1.91 -3.65 10.32
CA VAL A 96 1.96 -3.87 8.88
C VAL A 96 0.83 -3.07 8.25
N PHE A 97 1.20 -2.04 7.51
CA PHE A 97 0.25 -1.20 6.79
C PHE A 97 -0.12 -1.82 5.46
N LEU A 98 -1.41 -1.83 5.15
CA LEU A 98 -1.98 -2.26 3.88
C LEU A 98 -2.92 -1.17 3.35
N ASP A 99 -2.81 -0.83 2.07
CA ASP A 99 -3.84 -0.02 1.42
C ASP A 99 -5.19 -0.74 1.44
N ALA A 100 -6.29 0.01 1.54
CA ALA A 100 -7.65 -0.53 1.65
C ALA A 100 -8.12 -1.30 0.41
N ASP A 101 -7.40 -1.22 -0.70
CA ASP A 101 -7.64 -1.94 -1.95
C ASP A 101 -6.79 -3.21 -2.08
N MET A 102 -6.46 -3.83 -0.96
CA MET A 102 -5.76 -5.11 -0.91
C MET A 102 -6.67 -6.27 -0.52
N LEU A 103 -6.25 -7.48 -0.89
CA LEU A 103 -6.91 -8.74 -0.55
C LEU A 103 -5.86 -9.75 -0.09
N VAL A 104 -5.92 -10.13 1.18
CA VAL A 104 -5.04 -11.15 1.74
C VAL A 104 -5.55 -12.54 1.32
N THR A 105 -4.69 -13.32 0.68
CA THR A 105 -5.02 -14.66 0.17
C THR A 105 -4.40 -15.77 1.02
N GLN A 106 -3.35 -15.46 1.77
CA GLN A 106 -2.66 -16.40 2.66
C GLN A 106 -2.17 -15.67 3.91
N ASN A 107 -1.94 -16.42 4.99
CA ASN A 107 -1.38 -15.86 6.23
C ASN A 107 0.01 -15.22 5.98
N MET A 108 0.21 -14.06 6.58
CA MET A 108 1.45 -13.28 6.49
C MET A 108 1.96 -12.85 7.88
N ASP A 109 1.54 -13.54 8.94
CA ASP A 109 1.87 -13.15 10.32
C ASP A 109 3.38 -13.18 10.61
N GLU A 110 4.17 -13.90 9.81
CA GLU A 110 5.63 -13.91 9.87
C GLU A 110 6.26 -12.53 9.70
N LEU A 111 5.57 -11.59 9.04
CA LEU A 111 6.05 -10.22 8.87
C LEU A 111 6.20 -9.44 10.18
N PHE A 112 5.44 -9.83 11.20
CA PHE A 112 5.55 -9.22 12.50
C PHE A 112 6.83 -9.58 13.26
N ASP A 113 7.51 -10.63 12.85
CA ASP A 113 8.79 -11.10 13.42
C ASP A 113 9.99 -10.73 12.52
N LEU A 114 9.75 -9.99 11.44
CA LEU A 114 10.80 -9.54 10.54
C LEU A 114 11.83 -8.69 11.30
N ALA A 115 13.10 -9.04 11.20
CA ALA A 115 14.19 -8.23 11.76
C ALA A 115 14.31 -6.92 10.95
N LEU A 116 14.10 -5.80 11.61
CA LEU A 116 14.32 -4.44 11.10
C LEU A 116 15.30 -3.72 12.02
N GLU A 117 16.24 -3.01 11.41
CA GLU A 117 17.12 -2.07 12.12
C GLU A 117 16.31 -0.89 12.68
N ASP A 118 16.95 -0.06 13.49
CA ASP A 118 16.30 1.15 14.01
C ASP A 118 15.92 2.08 12.86
N GLN A 119 14.67 2.57 12.88
CA GLN A 119 14.09 3.42 11.84
C GLN A 119 14.09 2.81 10.42
N GLU A 120 14.35 1.52 10.28
CA GLU A 120 14.18 0.80 9.02
C GLU A 120 12.71 0.39 8.83
N ILE A 121 12.28 0.38 7.58
CA ILE A 121 11.00 -0.20 7.17
C ILE A 121 11.22 -1.36 6.21
N ALA A 122 10.19 -2.19 6.00
CA ALA A 122 10.22 -3.12 4.86
C ALA A 122 9.04 -2.86 3.93
N ALA A 123 9.27 -3.03 2.63
CA ALA A 123 8.29 -2.79 1.59
C ALA A 123 8.58 -3.65 0.35
N CYS A 124 7.61 -3.77 -0.56
CA CYS A 124 7.85 -4.33 -1.88
C CYS A 124 8.23 -3.23 -2.88
N HIS A 125 8.96 -3.59 -3.92
CA HIS A 125 9.25 -2.66 -5.00
C HIS A 125 7.97 -2.23 -5.74
N ALA A 126 7.93 -1.02 -6.26
CA ALA A 126 6.90 -0.60 -7.19
C ALA A 126 7.18 -1.16 -8.59
N CYS A 127 6.12 -1.55 -9.31
CA CYS A 127 6.24 -1.85 -10.74
C CYS A 127 6.28 -0.55 -11.54
N ARG A 128 7.43 -0.25 -12.15
CA ARG A 128 7.68 0.97 -12.91
C ARG A 128 7.49 0.81 -14.42
N CYS A 129 6.70 -0.19 -14.85
CA CYS A 129 6.49 -0.48 -16.27
C CYS A 129 5.45 0.42 -16.95
N ASN A 130 4.58 1.08 -16.19
CA ASN A 130 3.42 1.81 -16.73
C ASN A 130 2.64 1.00 -17.77
N PRO A 131 2.14 -0.22 -17.44
CA PRO A 131 1.54 -1.12 -18.42
C PRO A 131 0.27 -0.55 -19.07
N ASN A 132 -0.40 0.39 -18.40
CA ASN A 132 -1.60 1.06 -18.91
C ASN A 132 -1.28 2.33 -19.71
N LYS A 133 0.00 2.64 -19.93
CA LYS A 133 0.48 3.82 -20.68
C LYS A 133 -0.15 5.13 -20.21
N ILE A 134 -0.25 5.30 -18.90
CA ILE A 134 -0.84 6.50 -18.27
C ILE A 134 0.05 7.70 -18.61
N PRO A 135 -0.48 8.74 -19.28
CA PRO A 135 0.35 9.85 -19.79
C PRO A 135 0.99 10.71 -18.69
N SER A 136 0.37 10.76 -17.49
CA SER A 136 0.87 11.52 -16.34
C SER A 136 2.04 10.84 -15.61
N TYR A 137 2.35 9.57 -15.95
CA TYR A 137 3.46 8.85 -15.34
C TYR A 137 4.81 9.27 -15.94
N PRO A 138 5.91 9.17 -15.17
CA PRO A 138 7.24 9.52 -15.68
C PRO A 138 7.61 8.73 -16.92
N LYS A 139 8.28 9.37 -17.89
CA LYS A 139 8.77 8.70 -19.10
C LYS A 139 9.80 7.60 -18.82
N SER A 140 10.46 7.67 -17.65
CA SER A 140 11.36 6.62 -17.15
C SER A 140 10.65 5.37 -16.65
N TRP A 141 9.31 5.42 -16.47
CA TRP A 141 8.51 4.26 -16.07
C TRP A 141 8.28 3.35 -17.29
N ARG A 142 9.20 2.44 -17.49
CA ARG A 142 9.22 1.47 -18.58
C ARG A 142 9.89 0.18 -18.13
N PRO A 143 9.63 -0.96 -18.81
CA PRO A 143 10.12 -2.28 -18.39
C PRO A 143 11.61 -2.35 -18.08
N GLU A 144 12.46 -1.65 -18.86
CA GLU A 144 13.91 -1.67 -18.70
C GLU A 144 14.38 -1.03 -17.38
N ASN A 145 13.53 -0.20 -16.76
CA ASN A 145 13.82 0.47 -15.49
C ASN A 145 13.02 -0.15 -14.32
N CYS A 146 12.35 -1.27 -14.55
CA CYS A 146 11.52 -1.92 -13.54
C CYS A 146 12.26 -3.08 -12.87
N PHE A 147 12.34 -3.03 -11.54
CA PHE A 147 12.93 -4.11 -10.73
C PHE A 147 12.41 -5.50 -11.12
N TYR A 148 11.10 -5.63 -11.30
CA TYR A 148 10.47 -6.90 -11.61
C TYR A 148 10.81 -7.47 -12.99
N SER A 149 11.36 -6.69 -13.91
CA SER A 149 11.87 -7.20 -15.20
C SER A 149 13.09 -8.10 -15.04
N TYR A 150 13.76 -8.02 -13.88
CA TYR A 150 14.97 -8.78 -13.56
C TYR A 150 14.71 -9.90 -12.54
N CYS A 151 13.46 -10.25 -12.31
CA CYS A 151 13.08 -11.32 -11.40
C CYS A 151 12.62 -12.57 -12.16
N ARG A 152 12.86 -13.75 -11.55
CA ARG A 152 12.30 -15.03 -11.97
C ARG A 152 11.77 -15.74 -10.73
N GLY A 153 10.44 -15.94 -10.65
CA GLY A 153 9.81 -16.38 -9.41
C GLY A 153 10.12 -15.40 -8.27
N LEU A 154 10.56 -15.92 -7.14
CA LEU A 154 10.98 -15.11 -5.98
C LEU A 154 12.47 -14.70 -6.04
N GLN A 155 13.21 -15.14 -7.04
CA GLN A 155 14.64 -14.86 -7.18
C GLN A 155 14.88 -13.66 -8.05
N HIS A 156 15.88 -12.84 -7.68
CA HIS A 156 16.39 -11.78 -8.53
C HIS A 156 17.39 -12.34 -9.53
N THR A 157 17.32 -11.89 -10.77
CA THR A 157 18.37 -12.11 -11.76
C THR A 157 19.42 -11.02 -11.66
N GLU A 158 20.56 -11.23 -12.27
CA GLU A 158 21.73 -10.32 -12.26
C GLU A 158 21.39 -8.90 -12.76
N GLU A 159 22.18 -7.91 -12.37
CA GLU A 159 22.13 -6.49 -12.82
C GLU A 159 21.16 -5.56 -12.08
N LEU A 160 20.76 -5.87 -10.84
CA LEU A 160 19.89 -4.98 -10.04
C LEU A 160 20.54 -3.64 -9.67
N GLU A 161 21.87 -3.54 -9.71
CA GLU A 161 22.60 -2.28 -9.42
C GLU A 161 22.24 -1.15 -10.39
N GLN A 162 21.72 -1.47 -11.58
CA GLN A 162 21.31 -0.51 -12.59
C GLN A 162 19.86 -0.04 -12.45
N VAL A 163 19.07 -0.66 -11.58
CA VAL A 163 17.65 -0.36 -11.38
C VAL A 163 17.48 0.39 -10.08
N ASP A 164 16.82 1.55 -10.15
CA ASP A 164 16.51 2.32 -8.96
C ASP A 164 15.73 1.47 -7.94
N ASN A 165 16.23 1.46 -6.72
CA ASN A 165 15.58 0.82 -5.59
C ASN A 165 14.42 1.71 -5.11
N TYR A 166 13.21 1.45 -5.63
CA TYR A 166 12.02 2.30 -5.43
C TYR A 166 10.87 1.49 -4.85
N LEU A 167 10.49 1.81 -3.61
CA LEU A 167 9.43 1.12 -2.87
C LEU A 167 8.02 1.53 -3.33
N ASN A 168 7.06 0.62 -3.16
CA ASN A 168 5.63 0.92 -3.24
C ASN A 168 5.07 1.23 -1.85
N GLY A 169 4.44 2.41 -1.69
CA GLY A 169 3.92 2.91 -0.42
C GLY A 169 2.63 2.25 0.07
N GLY A 170 2.06 1.32 -0.70
CA GLY A 170 0.80 0.66 -0.32
C GLY A 170 0.95 -0.47 0.69
N PHE A 171 2.18 -0.99 0.87
CA PHE A 171 2.49 -2.06 1.81
C PHE A 171 3.77 -1.76 2.57
N LEU A 172 3.67 -1.60 3.89
CA LEU A 172 4.81 -1.22 4.73
C LEU A 172 4.82 -2.04 6.02
N VAL A 173 5.98 -2.60 6.36
CA VAL A 173 6.24 -3.16 7.70
C VAL A 173 7.11 -2.18 8.45
N LEU A 174 6.67 -1.73 9.62
CA LEU A 174 7.39 -0.69 10.37
C LEU A 174 7.19 -0.81 11.89
N ARG A 175 8.07 -0.14 12.64
CA ARG A 175 7.85 0.17 14.05
C ARG A 175 7.32 1.60 14.13
N PRO A 176 6.12 1.83 14.72
CA PRO A 176 5.65 3.19 14.95
C PRO A 176 6.63 3.94 15.86
N ASP A 177 6.94 5.18 15.48
CA ASP A 177 7.89 6.03 16.18
C ASP A 177 7.50 7.51 15.99
N GLU A 178 7.20 8.18 17.08
CA GLU A 178 6.75 9.56 17.05
C GLU A 178 7.87 10.53 16.64
N ALA A 179 9.14 10.20 16.89
CA ALA A 179 10.27 11.01 16.45
C ALA A 179 10.40 10.95 14.92
N VAL A 180 10.32 9.75 14.32
CA VAL A 180 10.30 9.56 12.86
C VAL A 180 9.11 10.29 12.24
N PHE A 181 7.92 10.22 12.86
CA PHE A 181 6.76 10.98 12.40
C PHE A 181 7.04 12.49 12.43
N GLY A 182 7.62 13.00 13.54
CA GLY A 182 7.98 14.41 13.69
C GLY A 182 8.95 14.88 12.62
N GLU A 183 9.98 14.10 12.33
CA GLU A 183 10.95 14.38 11.26
C GLU A 183 10.28 14.44 9.87
N MET A 184 9.39 13.50 9.56
CA MET A 184 8.63 13.52 8.30
C MET A 184 7.76 14.76 8.18
N VAL A 185 7.01 15.12 9.24
CA VAL A 185 6.15 16.31 9.22
C VAL A 185 6.98 17.59 9.11
N GLN A 186 8.12 17.66 9.78
CA GLN A 186 9.04 18.80 9.65
C GLN A 186 9.52 18.92 8.20
N GLN A 187 10.03 17.85 7.59
CA GLN A 187 10.48 17.89 6.21
C GLN A 187 9.36 18.29 5.24
N LEU A 188 8.12 17.77 5.45
CA LEU A 188 6.97 18.18 4.64
C LEU A 188 6.66 19.66 4.77
N SER A 189 6.84 20.25 5.95
CA SER A 189 6.58 21.68 6.20
C SER A 189 7.62 22.60 5.56
N GLU A 190 8.81 22.09 5.33
CA GLU A 190 9.95 22.80 4.72
C GLU A 190 9.95 22.71 3.18
N LEU A 191 9.06 21.90 2.59
CA LEU A 191 8.97 21.79 1.13
C LEU A 191 8.44 23.10 0.53
N GLU A 192 9.12 23.60 -0.49
CA GLU A 192 8.72 24.77 -1.28
C GLU A 192 7.97 24.39 -2.56
N ASP A 193 8.12 23.15 -3.03
CA ASP A 193 7.52 22.62 -4.27
C ASP A 193 7.27 21.10 -4.14
N LEU A 194 6.09 20.67 -4.56
CA LEU A 194 5.67 19.26 -4.60
C LEU A 194 5.73 18.65 -6.00
N SER A 195 6.18 19.39 -7.02
CA SER A 195 6.14 18.94 -8.41
C SER A 195 6.94 17.66 -8.67
N ARG A 196 7.94 17.36 -7.84
CA ARG A 196 8.74 16.14 -7.92
C ARG A 196 8.03 14.92 -7.33
N TYR A 197 7.01 15.11 -6.50
CA TYR A 197 6.27 14.05 -5.82
C TYR A 197 5.02 13.67 -6.62
N LEU A 198 5.22 13.07 -7.79
CA LEU A 198 4.12 12.67 -8.70
C LEU A 198 3.19 11.62 -8.07
N PHE A 199 3.78 10.75 -7.24
CA PHE A 199 3.08 9.73 -6.47
C PHE A 199 2.98 10.10 -4.98
N ALA A 200 2.99 11.41 -4.70
CA ALA A 200 2.76 12.00 -3.37
C ALA A 200 3.60 11.33 -2.26
N GLU A 201 2.95 10.71 -1.26
CA GLU A 201 3.63 10.11 -0.11
C GLU A 201 4.56 8.96 -0.50
N GLN A 202 4.29 8.26 -1.60
CA GLN A 202 5.18 7.18 -2.04
C GLN A 202 6.55 7.72 -2.48
N ASP A 203 6.59 8.81 -3.26
CA ASP A 203 7.84 9.45 -3.64
C ASP A 203 8.56 10.03 -2.41
N PHE A 204 7.81 10.63 -1.50
CA PHE A 204 8.34 11.15 -0.25
C PHE A 204 8.94 10.04 0.63
N LEU A 205 8.27 8.91 0.77
CA LEU A 205 8.79 7.75 1.51
C LEU A 205 10.08 7.20 0.88
N ASN A 206 10.18 7.21 -0.45
CA ASN A 206 11.41 6.81 -1.15
C ASN A 206 12.58 7.75 -0.88
N ASP A 207 12.32 9.06 -0.77
CA ASP A 207 13.32 10.05 -0.39
C ASP A 207 13.70 9.90 1.09
N PHE A 208 12.71 9.85 1.99
CA PHE A 208 12.91 9.83 3.42
C PHE A 208 13.61 8.56 3.91
N PHE A 209 13.19 7.38 3.39
CA PHE A 209 13.79 6.09 3.71
C PHE A 209 14.85 5.65 2.71
N HIS A 210 15.45 6.57 1.96
CA HIS A 210 16.53 6.23 1.04
C HIS A 210 17.62 5.40 1.76
N GLN A 211 17.90 4.19 1.22
CA GLN A 211 18.84 3.21 1.82
C GLN A 211 18.48 2.71 3.23
N ARG A 212 17.27 3.00 3.73
CA ARG A 212 16.78 2.54 5.05
C ARG A 212 15.52 1.69 4.94
N TRP A 213 15.35 0.97 3.86
CA TRP A 213 14.26 0.02 3.72
C TRP A 213 14.74 -1.34 3.20
N LYS A 214 14.09 -2.38 3.71
CA LYS A 214 14.34 -3.77 3.39
C LYS A 214 13.37 -4.24 2.31
N PRO A 215 13.85 -4.74 1.16
CA PRO A 215 12.97 -5.23 0.12
C PRO A 215 12.31 -6.55 0.53
N LEU A 216 11.00 -6.64 0.27
CA LEU A 216 10.19 -7.84 0.41
C LEU A 216 9.85 -8.43 -0.96
N PRO A 217 9.66 -9.76 -1.07
CA PRO A 217 9.14 -10.39 -2.27
C PRO A 217 7.78 -9.83 -2.69
N TYR A 218 7.52 -9.81 -4.01
CA TYR A 218 6.28 -9.29 -4.60
C TYR A 218 5.01 -9.93 -4.04
N ILE A 219 5.10 -11.15 -3.52
CA ILE A 219 3.95 -11.92 -3.01
C ILE A 219 3.19 -11.20 -1.91
N TYR A 220 3.86 -10.31 -1.16
CA TYR A 220 3.24 -9.51 -0.09
C TYR A 220 2.53 -8.24 -0.61
N ASN A 221 2.82 -7.82 -1.84
CA ASN A 221 2.17 -6.67 -2.49
C ASN A 221 2.05 -6.94 -3.99
N ALA A 222 1.30 -7.99 -4.33
CA ALA A 222 1.17 -8.48 -5.69
C ALA A 222 0.18 -7.62 -6.47
N LEU A 223 0.70 -6.63 -7.20
CA LEU A 223 -0.11 -5.74 -8.01
C LEU A 223 -0.88 -6.53 -9.08
N LYS A 224 -2.17 -6.25 -9.27
CA LYS A 224 -3.01 -6.94 -10.27
C LYS A 224 -2.48 -6.90 -11.70
N THR A 225 -1.53 -6.00 -11.98
CA THR A 225 -0.91 -5.86 -13.30
C THR A 225 0.28 -6.80 -13.51
N LEU A 226 0.89 -7.34 -12.45
CA LEU A 226 2.10 -8.16 -12.53
C LEU A 226 1.96 -9.42 -13.39
N PRO A 227 0.87 -10.20 -13.34
CA PRO A 227 0.74 -11.42 -14.16
C PRO A 227 0.80 -11.13 -15.66
N PHE A 228 0.43 -9.92 -16.07
CA PHE A 228 0.46 -9.51 -17.48
C PHE A 228 1.76 -8.82 -17.88
N GLN A 229 2.41 -8.17 -16.93
CA GLN A 229 3.61 -7.39 -17.19
C GLN A 229 4.89 -8.19 -16.92
N HIS A 230 4.83 -9.09 -15.95
CA HIS A 230 5.97 -9.86 -15.46
C HIS A 230 5.61 -11.35 -15.28
N ALA A 231 5.03 -11.97 -16.31
CA ALA A 231 4.56 -13.34 -16.25
C ALA A 231 5.65 -14.36 -15.85
N ALA A 232 6.93 -14.06 -16.14
CA ALA A 232 8.04 -14.96 -15.79
C ALA A 232 8.32 -15.09 -14.29
N MET A 233 7.85 -14.14 -13.47
CA MET A 233 7.99 -14.19 -12.00
C MET A 233 6.68 -14.53 -11.28
N TRP A 234 5.55 -14.48 -12.00
CA TRP A 234 4.23 -14.59 -11.38
C TRP A 234 3.83 -16.04 -11.10
N GLU A 235 3.54 -16.31 -9.82
CA GLU A 235 3.01 -17.59 -9.34
C GLU A 235 1.85 -17.29 -8.40
N ILE A 236 0.61 -17.48 -8.89
CA ILE A 236 -0.60 -17.10 -8.12
C ILE A 236 -0.71 -17.85 -6.79
N ASP A 237 -0.26 -19.11 -6.74
CA ASP A 237 -0.31 -19.97 -5.56
C ASP A 237 0.68 -19.50 -4.46
N GLU A 238 1.68 -18.70 -4.82
CA GLU A 238 2.64 -18.09 -3.88
C GLU A 238 2.15 -16.71 -3.38
N VAL A 239 1.20 -16.09 -4.08
CA VAL A 239 0.72 -14.75 -3.71
C VAL A 239 0.01 -14.79 -2.35
N LYS A 240 0.45 -13.94 -1.44
CA LYS A 240 -0.13 -13.81 -0.11
C LYS A 240 -1.05 -12.59 0.03
N ASN A 241 -0.86 -11.57 -0.80
CA ASN A 241 -1.66 -10.36 -0.78
C ASN A 241 -1.73 -9.70 -2.15
N LEU A 242 -2.93 -9.62 -2.71
CA LEU A 242 -3.22 -8.94 -3.97
C LEU A 242 -3.47 -7.44 -3.73
N HIS A 243 -2.97 -6.60 -4.63
CA HIS A 243 -3.18 -5.15 -4.58
C HIS A 243 -3.89 -4.67 -5.85
N PHE A 244 -5.12 -4.16 -5.70
CA PHE A 244 -5.97 -3.69 -6.80
C PHE A 244 -5.72 -2.21 -7.12
N ILE A 245 -4.49 -1.91 -7.56
CA ILE A 245 -4.10 -0.55 -7.97
C ILE A 245 -5.02 -0.01 -9.07
N ILE A 246 -5.14 1.33 -9.16
CA ILE A 246 -5.89 2.08 -10.16
C ILE A 246 -7.39 1.87 -10.01
N ASP A 247 -8.03 1.04 -10.83
CA ASP A 247 -9.47 0.71 -10.76
C ASP A 247 -9.73 -0.28 -9.63
N LYS A 248 -10.74 -0.02 -8.81
CA LYS A 248 -11.08 -0.85 -7.66
C LYS A 248 -12.16 -1.87 -8.03
N PRO A 249 -12.11 -3.12 -7.48
CA PRO A 249 -13.11 -4.14 -7.78
C PRO A 249 -14.54 -3.70 -7.49
N TRP A 250 -14.76 -2.89 -6.44
CA TRP A 250 -16.08 -2.43 -6.03
C TRP A 250 -16.62 -1.24 -6.83
N GLU A 251 -15.80 -0.59 -7.65
CA GLU A 251 -16.23 0.54 -8.48
C GLU A 251 -17.00 0.09 -9.72
N LYS A 252 -16.92 -1.18 -10.10
CA LYS A 252 -17.54 -1.74 -11.30
C LYS A 252 -18.16 -3.10 -11.03
N ALA A 253 -19.20 -3.47 -11.79
CA ALA A 253 -19.68 -4.83 -11.80
C ALA A 253 -18.58 -5.78 -12.31
N LEU A 254 -18.60 -7.02 -11.82
CA LEU A 254 -17.68 -8.06 -12.30
C LEU A 254 -17.98 -8.39 -13.77
N ASP A 255 -17.02 -8.16 -14.65
CA ASP A 255 -17.14 -8.40 -16.09
C ASP A 255 -16.24 -9.58 -16.51
N PRO A 256 -16.79 -10.69 -17.04
CA PRO A 256 -16.02 -11.83 -17.54
C PRO A 256 -15.02 -11.49 -18.66
N ASN A 257 -15.22 -10.37 -19.36
CA ASN A 257 -14.32 -9.91 -20.43
C ASN A 257 -13.19 -9.01 -19.92
N ASP A 258 -13.22 -8.61 -18.63
CA ASP A 258 -12.13 -7.84 -18.04
C ASP A 258 -10.87 -8.71 -17.94
N ARG A 259 -9.73 -8.20 -18.41
CA ARG A 259 -8.44 -8.90 -18.28
C ARG A 259 -8.09 -9.28 -16.85
N TYR A 260 -8.61 -8.54 -15.86
CA TYR A 260 -8.41 -8.79 -14.43
C TYR A 260 -9.55 -9.60 -13.80
N TYR A 261 -10.45 -10.17 -14.62
CA TYR A 261 -11.63 -10.88 -14.12
C TYR A 261 -11.33 -11.88 -13.02
N ALA A 262 -10.34 -12.76 -13.22
CA ALA A 262 -10.00 -13.81 -12.26
C ALA A 262 -9.61 -13.20 -10.88
N LEU A 263 -8.78 -12.15 -10.87
CA LEU A 263 -8.36 -11.48 -9.65
C LEU A 263 -9.52 -10.69 -9.02
N ASN A 264 -10.30 -9.95 -9.83
CA ASN A 264 -11.46 -9.20 -9.35
C ASN A 264 -12.51 -10.16 -8.77
N LYS A 265 -12.66 -11.36 -9.35
CA LYS A 265 -13.57 -12.39 -8.82
C LYS A 265 -13.14 -12.86 -7.42
N MET A 266 -11.85 -13.06 -7.16
CA MET A 266 -11.35 -13.42 -5.83
C MET A 266 -11.77 -12.36 -4.79
N TRP A 267 -11.67 -11.08 -5.13
CA TRP A 267 -12.11 -10.00 -4.25
C TRP A 267 -13.62 -10.06 -3.99
N TRP A 268 -14.44 -10.24 -5.05
CA TRP A 268 -15.89 -10.31 -4.93
C TRP A 268 -16.38 -11.55 -4.18
N ASP A 269 -15.71 -12.69 -4.34
CA ASP A 269 -16.04 -13.91 -3.60
C ASP A 269 -15.79 -13.69 -2.10
N THR A 270 -14.69 -13.05 -1.72
CA THR A 270 -14.39 -12.69 -0.33
C THR A 270 -15.37 -11.64 0.21
N ALA A 271 -15.69 -10.62 -0.57
CA ALA A 271 -16.61 -9.56 -0.13
C ALA A 271 -18.02 -10.10 0.19
N LYS A 272 -18.47 -11.14 -0.52
CA LYS A 272 -19.80 -11.76 -0.37
C LYS A 272 -19.87 -12.86 0.68
N SER A 273 -18.74 -13.42 1.13
CA SER A 273 -18.67 -14.38 2.22
C SER A 273 -18.96 -13.72 3.57
#